data_389b04cbfc7ab91a72ad9527be543ba1
#
_entry.id   389b04cbfc7ab91a72ad9527be543ba1
#
_cell.length_a   1.000
_cell.length_b   1.000
_cell.length_c   1.000
_cell.angle_alpha   90.00
_cell.angle_beta   90.00
_cell.angle_gamma   90.00
#
_symmetry.space_group_name_H-M   'P 1'
#
loop_
_entity.id
_entity.type
_entity.pdbx_description
1 polymer ?
#
loop_
_entity_poly.entity_id
_entity_poly.type
_entity_poly.pdbx_seq_one_letter_code
_entity_poly.pdbx_strand_id
1 'polypeptide(L)'
;SPLKRCTQTCKILYPEQNPLVIANLSECNFGEWEGKTANDLNEDEDFQKWLAGDPSVKPPRGESNADFTRRICKMFESIVEGLIKTGTTESVIVTHGGVIMTLLAVYGMPQAKPFEWVMDNGFGYSVRITPQLWQRDKIMEVFSVIPEKKDIED
;
A
#
# COMPACT_ATOMS: atom_id res chain seq x y z
N SER A 1 -2.32 -1.88 -9.10
CA SER A 1 -2.01 -3.31 -8.99
C SER A 1 -2.62 -4.11 -10.13
N PRO A 2 -1.98 -5.21 -10.59
CA PRO A 2 -2.52 -6.10 -11.63
C PRO A 2 -3.58 -7.07 -11.10
N LEU A 3 -3.72 -7.20 -9.78
CA LEU A 3 -4.65 -8.16 -9.20
C LEU A 3 -6.09 -7.80 -9.53
N LYS A 4 -6.88 -8.83 -9.87
CA LYS A 4 -8.25 -8.68 -10.40
C LYS A 4 -9.13 -7.79 -9.54
N ARG A 5 -9.04 -7.91 -8.20
CA ARG A 5 -9.80 -7.05 -7.28
C ARG A 5 -9.50 -5.56 -7.44
N CYS A 6 -8.23 -5.19 -7.73
CA CYS A 6 -7.85 -3.80 -7.97
C CYS A 6 -8.31 -3.30 -9.34
N THR A 7 -8.13 -4.11 -10.39
CA THR A 7 -8.56 -3.74 -11.75
C THR A 7 -10.08 -3.63 -11.85
N GLN A 8 -10.82 -4.48 -11.16
CA GLN A 8 -12.28 -4.39 -11.07
C GLN A 8 -12.71 -3.13 -10.29
N THR A 9 -12.08 -2.82 -9.17
CA THR A 9 -12.35 -1.60 -8.41
C THR A 9 -12.10 -0.35 -9.25
N CYS A 10 -10.97 -0.29 -9.96
CA CYS A 10 -10.70 0.80 -10.89
C CYS A 10 -11.82 0.96 -11.94
N LYS A 11 -12.25 -0.14 -12.53
CA LYS A 11 -13.31 -0.11 -13.56
C LYS A 11 -14.66 0.35 -13.02
N ILE A 12 -14.97 0.04 -11.77
CA ILE A 12 -16.21 0.47 -11.11
C ILE A 12 -16.15 1.96 -10.76
N LEU A 13 -15.04 2.41 -10.18
CA LEU A 13 -14.89 3.80 -9.73
C LEU A 13 -14.64 4.78 -10.88
N TYR A 14 -13.93 4.33 -11.91
CA TYR A 14 -13.47 5.16 -13.03
C TYR A 14 -13.74 4.47 -14.38
N PRO A 15 -15.02 4.24 -14.75
CA PRO A 15 -15.38 3.44 -15.93
C PRO A 15 -14.87 4.03 -17.25
N GLU A 16 -14.70 5.35 -17.30
CA GLU A 16 -14.24 6.07 -18.51
C GLU A 16 -12.70 6.19 -18.59
N GLN A 17 -11.97 5.70 -17.56
CA GLN A 17 -10.52 5.79 -17.51
C GLN A 17 -9.87 4.47 -17.95
N ASN A 18 -8.69 4.60 -18.57
CA ASN A 18 -7.82 3.46 -18.85
C ASN A 18 -6.67 3.45 -17.83
N PRO A 19 -6.80 2.71 -16.74
CA PRO A 19 -5.78 2.69 -15.70
C PRO A 19 -4.50 2.03 -16.18
N LEU A 20 -3.36 2.60 -15.80
CA LEU A 20 -2.07 1.97 -15.97
C LEU A 20 -1.92 0.83 -14.96
N VAL A 21 -1.70 -0.38 -15.44
CA VAL A 21 -1.49 -1.56 -14.59
C VAL A 21 -0.01 -1.69 -14.24
N ILE A 22 0.31 -1.61 -12.95
CA ILE A 22 1.68 -1.65 -12.44
C ILE A 22 1.89 -2.90 -11.59
N ALA A 23 2.66 -3.86 -12.10
CA ALA A 23 2.89 -5.14 -11.45
C ALA A 23 3.53 -5.01 -10.05
N ASN A 24 4.46 -4.08 -9.89
CA ASN A 24 5.19 -3.86 -8.64
C ASN A 24 4.36 -3.20 -7.52
N LEU A 25 3.08 -2.90 -7.76
CA LEU A 25 2.12 -2.49 -6.72
C LEU A 25 1.20 -3.64 -6.26
N SER A 26 1.58 -4.89 -6.54
CA SER A 26 0.90 -6.07 -5.99
C SER A 26 1.11 -6.18 -4.48
N GLU A 27 0.15 -6.82 -3.81
CA GLU A 27 0.28 -7.19 -2.40
C GLU A 27 1.50 -8.08 -2.16
N CYS A 28 1.93 -8.18 -0.92
CA CYS A 28 2.99 -9.10 -0.51
C CYS A 28 2.67 -10.52 -1.00
N ASN A 29 3.67 -11.18 -1.55
CA ASN A 29 3.54 -12.58 -1.91
C ASN A 29 3.72 -13.44 -0.64
N PHE A 30 2.62 -13.95 -0.12
CA PHE A 30 2.62 -14.79 1.08
C PHE A 30 3.00 -16.24 0.82
N GLY A 31 3.30 -16.62 -0.44
CA GLY A 31 3.76 -17.97 -0.78
C GLY A 31 2.82 -19.05 -0.27
N GLU A 32 3.35 -20.00 0.52
CA GLU A 32 2.56 -21.10 1.10
C GLU A 32 1.59 -20.66 2.22
N TRP A 33 1.67 -19.43 2.68
CA TRP A 33 0.71 -18.86 3.62
C TRP A 33 -0.51 -18.23 2.94
N GLU A 34 -0.53 -18.15 1.62
CA GLU A 34 -1.68 -17.64 0.88
C GLU A 34 -2.96 -18.41 1.22
N GLY A 35 -4.03 -17.67 1.48
CA GLY A 35 -5.34 -18.23 1.84
C GLY A 35 -5.45 -18.81 3.25
N LYS A 36 -4.39 -18.77 4.04
CA LYS A 36 -4.42 -19.18 5.45
C LYS A 36 -4.75 -18.00 6.35
N THR A 37 -5.48 -18.27 7.42
CA THR A 37 -5.75 -17.28 8.47
C THR A 37 -4.63 -17.24 9.50
N ALA A 38 -4.60 -16.18 10.31
CA ALA A 38 -3.67 -16.12 11.44
C ALA A 38 -3.84 -17.29 12.43
N ASN A 39 -5.07 -17.79 12.57
CA ASN A 39 -5.34 -18.98 13.40
C ASN A 39 -4.75 -20.25 12.81
N ASP A 40 -4.76 -20.41 11.49
CA ASP A 40 -4.16 -21.56 10.81
C ASP A 40 -2.63 -21.58 10.94
N LEU A 41 -2.02 -20.43 11.13
CA LEU A 41 -0.57 -20.23 11.22
C LEU A 41 -0.09 -19.94 12.66
N ASN A 42 -0.98 -20.04 13.63
CA ASN A 42 -0.67 -19.65 15.02
C ASN A 42 0.49 -20.47 15.64
N GLU A 43 0.65 -21.73 15.23
CA GLU A 43 1.73 -22.61 15.71
C GLU A 43 2.98 -22.57 14.81
N ASP A 44 2.96 -21.82 13.72
CA ASP A 44 4.11 -21.66 12.81
C ASP A 44 5.08 -20.61 13.38
N GLU A 45 6.25 -21.07 13.83
CA GLU A 45 7.28 -20.20 14.42
C GLU A 45 7.79 -19.14 13.45
N ASP A 46 7.88 -19.45 12.17
CA ASP A 46 8.33 -18.50 11.16
C ASP A 46 7.26 -17.42 10.92
N PHE A 47 5.99 -17.81 10.95
CA PHE A 47 4.90 -16.83 10.89
C PHE A 47 4.93 -15.88 12.09
N GLN A 48 5.19 -16.35 13.30
CA GLN A 48 5.29 -15.51 14.49
C GLN A 48 6.47 -14.53 14.41
N LYS A 49 7.63 -14.99 13.94
CA LYS A 49 8.79 -14.13 13.70
C LYS A 49 8.50 -13.08 12.61
N TRP A 50 7.85 -13.49 11.55
CA TRP A 50 7.45 -12.58 10.45
C TRP A 50 6.48 -11.50 10.95
N LEU A 51 5.47 -11.88 11.77
CA LEU A 51 4.56 -10.92 12.41
C LEU A 51 5.29 -9.94 13.33
N ALA A 52 6.32 -10.42 14.03
CA ALA A 52 7.18 -9.59 14.87
C ALA A 52 8.09 -8.64 14.06
N GLY A 53 8.09 -8.75 12.73
CA GLY A 53 8.86 -7.88 11.84
C GLY A 53 10.30 -8.36 11.63
N ASP A 54 10.62 -9.63 11.89
CA ASP A 54 11.95 -10.17 11.63
C ASP A 54 12.26 -10.12 10.12
N PRO A 55 13.26 -9.33 9.70
CA PRO A 55 13.57 -9.16 8.29
C PRO A 55 14.20 -10.40 7.63
N SER A 56 14.68 -11.34 8.43
CA SER A 56 15.31 -12.57 7.95
C SER A 56 14.30 -13.65 7.56
N VAL A 57 13.08 -13.53 8.05
CA VAL A 57 12.00 -14.51 7.82
C VAL A 57 11.14 -14.12 6.66
N LYS A 58 10.77 -15.08 5.84
CA LYS A 58 9.83 -14.94 4.76
C LYS A 58 8.91 -16.16 4.67
N PRO A 59 7.70 -15.97 4.14
CA PRO A 59 6.84 -17.10 3.80
C PRO A 59 7.57 -18.08 2.87
N PRO A 60 7.44 -19.40 3.05
CA PRO A 60 7.96 -20.37 2.09
C PRO A 60 7.46 -20.07 0.67
N ARG A 61 8.37 -19.96 -0.30
CA ARG A 61 8.11 -19.52 -1.69
C ARG A 61 7.49 -18.11 -1.81
N GLY A 62 7.54 -17.32 -0.75
CA GLY A 62 7.01 -15.98 -0.68
C GLY A 62 8.09 -14.91 -0.65
N GLU A 63 7.67 -13.71 -0.33
CA GLU A 63 8.45 -12.49 -0.29
C GLU A 63 8.74 -12.08 1.16
N SER A 64 9.97 -11.67 1.47
CA SER A 64 10.29 -11.10 2.78
C SER A 64 9.67 -9.71 2.94
N ASN A 65 9.46 -9.27 4.19
CA ASN A 65 9.02 -7.90 4.47
C ASN A 65 10.00 -6.86 3.88
N ALA A 66 11.29 -7.14 3.91
CA ALA A 66 12.32 -6.26 3.35
C ALA A 66 12.24 -6.16 1.81
N ASP A 67 12.05 -7.28 1.13
CA ASP A 67 11.93 -7.29 -0.33
C ASP A 67 10.62 -6.65 -0.79
N PHE A 68 9.53 -6.93 -0.10
CA PHE A 68 8.24 -6.28 -0.31
C PHE A 68 8.36 -4.77 -0.18
N THR A 69 8.86 -4.28 0.95
CA THR A 69 9.05 -2.84 1.20
C THR A 69 9.91 -2.20 0.12
N ARG A 70 11.05 -2.81 -0.21
CA ARG A 70 11.95 -2.30 -1.24
C ARG A 70 11.27 -2.19 -2.62
N ARG A 71 10.52 -3.22 -3.00
CA ARG A 71 9.81 -3.27 -4.29
C ARG A 71 8.76 -2.18 -4.41
N ILE A 72 7.89 -2.04 -3.43
CA ILE A 72 6.81 -1.06 -3.47
C ILE A 72 7.33 0.38 -3.32
N CYS A 73 8.30 0.63 -2.46
CA CYS A 73 8.89 1.96 -2.29
C CYS A 73 9.58 2.43 -3.58
N LYS A 74 10.41 1.58 -4.19
CA LYS A 74 11.06 1.90 -5.46
C LYS A 74 10.05 2.22 -6.56
N MET A 75 8.96 1.45 -6.64
CA MET A 75 7.92 1.71 -7.63
C MET A 75 7.16 2.99 -7.34
N PHE A 76 6.81 3.24 -6.09
CA PHE A 76 6.11 4.46 -5.68
C PHE A 76 6.94 5.72 -5.95
N GLU A 77 8.23 5.71 -5.62
CA GLU A 77 9.14 6.81 -5.94
C GLU A 77 9.16 7.11 -7.44
N SER A 78 9.25 6.07 -8.27
CA SER A 78 9.20 6.23 -9.73
C SER A 78 7.88 6.83 -10.22
N ILE A 79 6.76 6.44 -9.62
CA ILE A 79 5.44 7.01 -9.94
C ILE A 79 5.41 8.49 -9.57
N VAL A 80 5.81 8.84 -8.36
CA VAL A 80 5.80 10.24 -7.89
C VAL A 80 6.70 11.12 -8.75
N GLU A 81 7.91 10.66 -9.04
CA GLU A 81 8.83 11.38 -9.94
C GLU A 81 8.23 11.59 -11.32
N GLY A 82 7.56 10.58 -11.87
CA GLY A 82 6.83 10.69 -13.14
C GLY A 82 5.70 11.70 -13.11
N LEU A 83 4.90 11.71 -12.05
CA LEU A 83 3.81 12.66 -11.85
C LEU A 83 4.32 14.11 -11.72
N ILE A 84 5.39 14.32 -10.97
CA ILE A 84 6.04 15.63 -10.84
C ILE A 84 6.58 16.08 -12.20
N LYS A 85 7.29 15.22 -12.92
CA LYS A 85 7.89 15.53 -14.22
C LYS A 85 6.86 15.88 -15.29
N THR A 86 5.69 15.27 -15.25
CA THR A 86 4.60 15.54 -16.19
C THR A 86 3.68 16.67 -15.75
N GLY A 87 3.87 17.23 -14.55
CA GLY A 87 2.99 18.24 -13.98
C GLY A 87 1.59 17.73 -13.66
N THR A 88 1.42 16.44 -13.45
CA THR A 88 0.15 15.82 -13.07
C THR A 88 -0.20 16.19 -11.63
N THR A 89 -1.35 16.82 -11.42
CA THR A 89 -1.77 17.37 -10.13
C THR A 89 -2.64 16.43 -9.31
N GLU A 90 -3.29 15.47 -9.95
CA GLU A 90 -4.16 14.49 -9.29
C GLU A 90 -3.93 13.10 -9.88
N SER A 91 -3.87 12.12 -9.01
CA SER A 91 -3.75 10.72 -9.39
C SER A 91 -4.39 9.82 -8.34
N VAL A 92 -4.95 8.71 -8.78
CA VAL A 92 -5.51 7.68 -7.90
C VAL A 92 -4.74 6.38 -8.10
N ILE A 93 -4.31 5.79 -6.99
CA ILE A 93 -3.63 4.49 -6.98
C ILE A 93 -4.55 3.49 -6.28
N VAL A 94 -5.01 2.49 -7.01
CA VAL A 94 -5.78 1.37 -6.45
C VAL A 94 -4.84 0.19 -6.22
N THR A 95 -4.66 -0.16 -4.96
CA THR A 95 -3.72 -1.18 -4.52
C THR A 95 -4.25 -1.92 -3.28
N HIS A 96 -3.41 -2.35 -2.37
CA HIS A 96 -3.75 -3.26 -1.28
C HIS A 96 -3.40 -2.65 0.07
N GLY A 97 -4.04 -3.16 1.12
CA GLY A 97 -3.83 -2.69 2.48
C GLY A 97 -2.37 -2.71 2.92
N GLY A 98 -1.67 -3.81 2.69
CA GLY A 98 -0.25 -3.92 3.05
C GLY A 98 0.64 -2.92 2.30
N VAL A 99 0.36 -2.66 1.03
CA VAL A 99 1.06 -1.64 0.24
C VAL A 99 0.82 -0.25 0.80
N ILE A 100 -0.45 0.11 1.07
CA ILE A 100 -0.82 1.42 1.61
C ILE A 100 -0.17 1.64 2.98
N MET A 101 -0.32 0.68 3.90
CA MET A 101 0.25 0.76 5.25
C MET A 101 1.76 0.97 5.22
N THR A 102 2.46 0.24 4.35
CA THR A 102 3.92 0.35 4.22
C THR A 102 4.35 1.69 3.64
N LEU A 103 3.70 2.16 2.57
CA LEU A 103 4.02 3.45 1.96
C LEU A 103 3.76 4.62 2.93
N LEU A 104 2.67 4.57 3.69
CA LEU A 104 2.36 5.59 4.69
C LEU A 104 3.33 5.55 5.88
N ALA A 105 3.77 4.37 6.29
CA ALA A 105 4.78 4.24 7.35
C ALA A 105 6.15 4.78 6.92
N VAL A 106 6.51 4.62 5.65
CA VAL A 106 7.80 5.08 5.12
C VAL A 106 7.80 6.57 4.80
N TYR A 107 6.76 7.08 4.17
CA TYR A 107 6.72 8.44 3.60
C TYR A 107 5.70 9.37 4.26
N GLY A 108 4.76 8.84 5.05
CA GLY A 108 3.63 9.59 5.56
C GLY A 108 4.00 10.56 6.69
N MET A 109 3.31 11.68 6.71
CA MET A 109 3.33 12.64 7.81
C MET A 109 1.87 12.92 8.23
N PRO A 110 1.50 12.73 9.51
CA PRO A 110 2.35 12.43 10.67
C PRO A 110 3.00 11.06 10.58
N GLN A 111 4.19 10.93 11.17
CA GLN A 111 4.92 9.68 11.16
C GLN A 111 4.26 8.66 12.10
N ALA A 112 4.00 7.46 11.61
CA ALA A 112 3.36 6.38 12.36
C ALA A 112 3.83 5.01 11.87
N LYS A 113 3.62 3.99 12.68
CA LYS A 113 3.96 2.61 12.33
C LYS A 113 2.94 2.02 11.36
N PRO A 114 3.29 0.98 10.58
CA PRO A 114 2.39 0.40 9.58
C PRO A 114 1.00 0.04 10.14
N PHE A 115 0.93 -0.57 11.30
CA PHE A 115 -0.34 -0.99 11.90
C PHE A 115 -1.25 0.17 12.34
N GLU A 116 -0.73 1.39 12.46
CA GLU A 116 -1.52 2.59 12.76
C GLU A 116 -2.22 3.13 11.50
N TRP A 117 -1.81 2.67 10.31
CA TRP A 117 -2.41 3.01 9.03
C TRP A 117 -3.39 1.96 8.50
N VAL A 118 -3.89 1.09 9.36
CA VAL A 118 -4.91 0.08 9.01
C VAL A 118 -6.21 0.76 8.58
N MET A 119 -6.82 0.23 7.53
CA MET A 119 -8.14 0.67 7.04
C MET A 119 -8.99 -0.53 6.60
N ASP A 120 -10.29 -0.31 6.57
CA ASP A 120 -11.23 -1.30 6.04
C ASP A 120 -11.11 -1.42 4.52
N ASN A 121 -11.55 -2.55 3.97
CA ASN A 121 -11.63 -2.75 2.52
C ASN A 121 -12.53 -1.69 1.87
N GLY A 122 -12.09 -1.17 0.72
CA GLY A 122 -12.79 -0.10 0.02
C GLY A 122 -12.45 1.31 0.51
N PHE A 123 -11.62 1.43 1.54
CA PHE A 123 -11.09 2.69 2.04
C PHE A 123 -9.64 2.90 1.61
N GLY A 124 -9.18 4.11 1.78
CA GLY A 124 -7.80 4.52 1.53
C GLY A 124 -7.52 5.87 2.15
N TYR A 125 -6.45 6.51 1.71
CA TYR A 125 -6.02 7.79 2.22
C TYR A 125 -5.82 8.81 1.10
N SER A 126 -6.22 10.04 1.37
CA SER A 126 -5.85 11.20 0.57
C SER A 126 -4.52 11.75 1.09
N VAL A 127 -3.55 11.89 0.20
CA VAL A 127 -2.22 12.41 0.51
C VAL A 127 -1.87 13.57 -0.41
N ARG A 128 -1.04 14.49 0.08
CA ARG A 128 -0.45 15.56 -0.72
C ARG A 128 1.05 15.36 -0.82
N ILE A 129 1.57 15.48 -2.02
CA ILE A 129 3.00 15.46 -2.30
C ILE A 129 3.35 16.81 -2.93
N THR A 130 4.12 17.64 -2.21
CA THR A 130 4.70 18.84 -2.79
C THR A 130 6.06 18.51 -3.39
N PRO A 131 6.36 18.92 -4.63
CA PRO A 131 7.62 18.57 -5.29
C PRO A 131 8.85 18.92 -4.46
N GLN A 132 8.89 20.09 -3.84
CA GLN A 132 10.03 20.54 -3.05
C GLN A 132 10.26 19.67 -1.81
N LEU A 133 9.18 19.33 -1.07
CA LEU A 133 9.28 18.50 0.11
C LEU A 133 9.65 17.06 -0.25
N TRP A 134 9.08 16.54 -1.33
CA TRP A 134 9.38 15.20 -1.83
C TRP A 134 10.84 15.08 -2.27
N GLN A 135 11.34 16.03 -3.05
CA GLN A 135 12.72 16.01 -3.53
C GLN A 135 13.75 16.14 -2.40
N ARG A 136 13.42 16.89 -1.34
CA ARG A 136 14.31 17.07 -0.19
C ARG A 136 14.27 15.89 0.78
N ASP A 137 13.08 15.46 1.18
CA ASP A 137 12.89 14.56 2.33
C ASP A 137 12.05 13.31 2.00
N LYS A 138 11.49 13.20 0.81
CA LYS A 138 10.53 12.13 0.41
C LYS A 138 9.40 11.96 1.42
N ILE A 139 8.71 13.06 1.70
CA ILE A 139 7.57 13.11 2.62
C ILE A 139 6.29 13.39 1.84
N MET A 140 5.22 12.70 2.23
CA MET A 140 3.85 12.99 1.80
C MET A 140 2.98 13.30 3.02
N GLU A 141 2.17 14.35 2.90
CA GLU A 141 1.24 14.76 3.95
C GLU A 141 -0.06 13.97 3.83
N VAL A 142 -0.47 13.29 4.90
CA VAL A 142 -1.72 12.54 4.95
C VAL A 142 -2.84 13.46 5.41
N PHE A 143 -3.90 13.56 4.62
CA PHE A 143 -5.01 14.48 4.88
C PHE A 143 -6.20 13.81 5.52
N SER A 144 -6.71 12.75 4.91
CA SER A 144 -7.95 12.13 5.35
C SER A 144 -8.05 10.69 4.88
N VAL A 145 -8.92 9.95 5.54
CA VAL A 145 -9.41 8.66 5.06
C VAL A 145 -10.46 8.92 3.97
N ILE A 146 -10.44 8.14 2.91
CA ILE A 146 -11.40 8.20 1.81
C ILE A 146 -12.04 6.81 1.58
N PRO A 147 -13.36 6.72 1.25
CA PRO A 147 -14.33 7.82 1.35
C PRO A 147 -14.50 8.30 2.80
N GLU A 148 -14.97 9.52 2.97
CA GLU A 148 -15.31 10.01 4.30
C GLU A 148 -16.38 9.11 4.91
N LYS A 149 -16.16 8.66 6.13
CA LYS A 149 -17.20 8.00 6.90
C LYS A 149 -18.27 9.05 7.18
N LYS A 150 -19.40 9.01 6.47
CA LYS A 150 -20.58 9.75 6.88
C LYS A 150 -20.98 9.15 8.23
N ASP A 151 -21.07 10.00 9.24
CA ASP A 151 -21.74 9.62 10.47
C ASP A 151 -23.12 9.14 10.05
N ILE A 152 -23.39 7.86 10.24
CA ILE A 152 -24.73 7.32 10.10
C ILE A 152 -25.40 7.84 11.35
N GLU A 153 -26.08 8.99 11.20
CA GLU A 153 -27.05 9.42 12.20
C GLU A 153 -28.14 8.32 12.25
N ASP A 154 -28.23 7.67 13.39
CA ASP A 154 -29.28 6.71 13.74
C ASP A 154 -30.67 7.37 13.71
#